data_4c106c0108c9514578fdc257b6d551c5
#
_entry.id   4c106c0108c9514578fdc257b6d551c5
#
_cell.length_a   1.000
_cell.length_b   1.000
_cell.length_c   1.000
_cell.angle_alpha   90.00
_cell.angle_beta   90.00
_cell.angle_gamma   90.00
#
_symmetry.space_group_name_H-M   'P 1'
#
loop_
_entity.id
_entity.type
_entity.pdbx_description
1 polymer ?
#
loop_
_entity_poly.entity_id
_entity_poly.type
_entity_poly.pdbx_seq_one_letter_code
_entity_poly.pdbx_strand_id
1 'polypeptide(L)'
;MAKCDFDGGISNVRGTISKQVYYDHGRKITRSIVASVRNGKQRIHIREFSERRTAITPNEARCRALFGKALAVVNALSEEHKQQFLKEAKRDKYKFNGKKYKSFRGYIIARVYADLASKE
;
A
#
# COMPACT_ATOMS: atom_id res chain seq x y z
N MET A 1 -17.72 -11.20 -3.28
CA MET A 1 -18.26 -12.32 -4.06
C MET A 1 -17.44 -12.49 -5.34
N ALA A 2 -17.18 -13.71 -5.74
CA ALA A 2 -16.40 -13.97 -6.96
C ALA A 2 -17.16 -13.60 -8.22
N LYS A 3 -16.47 -13.10 -9.23
CA LYS A 3 -17.01 -12.78 -10.54
C LYS A 3 -16.43 -13.72 -11.58
N CYS A 4 -17.26 -14.15 -12.53
CA CYS A 4 -16.85 -15.05 -13.61
C CYS A 4 -17.01 -14.38 -14.96
N ASP A 5 -16.03 -14.58 -15.84
CA ASP A 5 -16.11 -14.18 -17.25
C ASP A 5 -16.61 -15.36 -18.07
N PHE A 6 -17.64 -15.14 -18.89
CA PHE A 6 -18.24 -16.16 -19.73
C PHE A 6 -17.93 -15.87 -21.20
N ASP A 7 -17.29 -16.83 -21.86
CA ASP A 7 -17.03 -16.79 -23.29
C ASP A 7 -17.12 -18.22 -23.81
N GLY A 8 -18.34 -18.69 -24.07
CA GLY A 8 -18.62 -20.10 -24.38
C GLY A 8 -18.44 -21.06 -23.20
N GLY A 9 -18.31 -20.53 -21.99
CA GLY A 9 -18.07 -21.24 -20.74
C GLY A 9 -17.44 -20.33 -19.70
N ILE A 10 -17.16 -20.83 -18.48
CA ILE A 10 -16.45 -20.07 -17.47
C ILE A 10 -14.97 -20.09 -17.80
N SER A 11 -14.44 -18.95 -18.25
CA SER A 11 -13.01 -18.82 -18.59
C SER A 11 -12.16 -18.35 -17.42
N ASN A 12 -12.66 -17.36 -16.64
CA ASN A 12 -11.91 -16.78 -15.52
C ASN A 12 -12.82 -16.48 -14.34
N VAL A 13 -12.28 -16.65 -13.16
CA VAL A 13 -12.96 -16.31 -11.89
C VAL A 13 -12.12 -15.28 -11.15
N ARG A 14 -12.78 -14.22 -10.67
CA ARG A 14 -12.14 -13.16 -9.88
C ARG A 14 -12.89 -12.92 -8.59
N GLY A 15 -12.15 -12.59 -7.53
CA GLY A 15 -12.70 -12.23 -6.25
C GLY A 15 -12.59 -13.32 -5.20
N THR A 16 -13.24 -13.12 -4.08
CA THR A 16 -13.22 -14.06 -2.97
C THR A 16 -14.17 -15.24 -3.24
N ILE A 17 -13.59 -16.45 -3.31
CA ILE A 17 -14.36 -17.68 -3.51
C ILE A 17 -14.91 -18.18 -2.17
N SER A 18 -14.08 -18.15 -1.14
CA SER A 18 -14.40 -18.70 0.18
C SER A 18 -13.76 -17.84 1.27
N LYS A 19 -14.46 -17.70 2.39
CA LYS A 19 -13.98 -16.98 3.55
C LYS A 19 -14.28 -17.79 4.81
N GLN A 20 -13.27 -18.02 5.62
CA GLN A 20 -13.36 -18.74 6.85
C GLN A 20 -12.79 -17.90 8.00
N VAL A 21 -13.52 -17.83 9.11
CA VAL A 21 -13.08 -17.14 10.32
C VAL A 21 -12.87 -18.18 11.41
N TYR A 22 -11.74 -18.14 12.06
CA TYR A 22 -11.44 -19.00 13.21
C TYR A 22 -10.61 -18.25 14.26
N TYR A 23 -10.51 -18.82 15.45
CA TYR A 23 -9.81 -18.20 16.55
C TYR A 23 -8.63 -19.10 16.97
N ASP A 24 -7.45 -18.48 17.07
CA ASP A 24 -6.24 -19.12 17.53
C ASP A 24 -5.68 -18.33 18.72
N HIS A 25 -5.59 -18.98 19.89
CA HIS A 25 -5.18 -18.34 21.14
C HIS A 25 -5.95 -17.05 21.45
N GLY A 26 -7.25 -17.04 21.20
CA GLY A 26 -8.11 -15.87 21.41
C GLY A 26 -8.02 -14.78 20.34
N ARG A 27 -7.18 -14.97 19.32
CA ARG A 27 -6.99 -14.04 18.23
C ARG A 27 -7.82 -14.45 17.02
N LYS A 28 -8.60 -13.52 16.49
CA LYS A 28 -9.39 -13.74 15.29
C LYS A 28 -8.51 -13.82 14.05
N ILE A 29 -8.64 -14.89 13.30
CA ILE A 29 -7.93 -15.09 12.04
C ILE A 29 -8.96 -15.29 10.94
N THR A 30 -8.83 -14.51 9.87
CA THR A 30 -9.67 -14.61 8.68
C THR A 30 -8.84 -15.17 7.55
N ARG A 31 -9.23 -16.34 7.02
CA ARG A 31 -8.59 -16.97 5.87
C ARG A 31 -9.53 -16.89 4.68
N SER A 32 -9.05 -16.36 3.58
CA SER A 32 -9.83 -16.21 2.35
C SER A 32 -9.14 -16.90 1.19
N ILE A 33 -9.91 -17.64 0.39
CA ILE A 33 -9.43 -18.14 -0.90
C ILE A 33 -9.84 -17.12 -1.95
N VAL A 34 -8.87 -16.54 -2.63
CA VAL A 34 -9.08 -15.45 -3.58
C VAL A 34 -8.61 -15.86 -4.96
N ALA A 35 -9.50 -15.72 -5.93
CA ALA A 35 -9.18 -15.91 -7.33
C ALA A 35 -8.79 -14.60 -7.98
N SER A 36 -7.76 -14.61 -8.79
CA SER A 36 -7.31 -13.47 -9.58
C SER A 36 -6.88 -13.92 -10.96
N VAL A 37 -6.88 -12.98 -11.90
CA VAL A 37 -6.38 -13.21 -13.26
C VAL A 37 -5.24 -12.25 -13.50
N ARG A 38 -4.10 -12.79 -13.89
CA ARG A 38 -2.92 -12.00 -14.22
C ARG A 38 -2.33 -12.48 -15.54
N ASN A 39 -2.19 -11.57 -16.51
CA ASN A 39 -1.71 -11.87 -17.84
C ASN A 39 -2.48 -13.01 -18.54
N GLY A 40 -3.82 -12.99 -18.39
CA GLY A 40 -4.70 -14.01 -18.94
C GLY A 40 -4.69 -15.36 -18.22
N LYS A 41 -3.90 -15.50 -17.16
CA LYS A 41 -3.78 -16.74 -16.40
C LYS A 41 -4.55 -16.68 -15.09
N GLN A 42 -5.37 -17.69 -14.84
CA GLN A 42 -6.08 -17.85 -13.56
C GLN A 42 -5.09 -18.18 -12.44
N ARG A 43 -5.23 -17.48 -11.32
CA ARG A 43 -4.47 -17.75 -10.10
C ARG A 43 -5.43 -17.87 -8.92
N ILE A 44 -5.13 -18.80 -8.04
CA ILE A 44 -5.85 -18.97 -6.78
C ILE A 44 -4.81 -18.88 -5.67
N HIS A 45 -5.07 -18.03 -4.68
CA HIS A 45 -4.17 -17.87 -3.55
C HIS A 45 -4.97 -17.73 -2.25
N ILE A 46 -4.30 -18.04 -1.15
CA ILE A 46 -4.87 -17.92 0.19
C ILE A 46 -4.34 -16.64 0.81
N ARG A 47 -5.26 -15.82 1.33
CA ARG A 47 -4.93 -14.66 2.15
C ARG A 47 -5.33 -14.94 3.58
N GLU A 48 -4.43 -14.67 4.50
CA GLU A 48 -4.68 -14.79 5.92
C GLU A 48 -4.46 -13.45 6.59
N PHE A 49 -5.44 -13.02 7.36
CA PHE A 49 -5.38 -11.79 8.14
C PHE A 49 -5.63 -12.12 9.60
N SER A 50 -4.75 -11.69 10.47
CA SER A 50 -4.91 -11.84 11.92
C SER A 50 -5.00 -10.49 12.60
N GLU A 51 -5.90 -10.39 13.58
CA GLU A 51 -6.04 -9.17 14.36
C GLU A 51 -4.78 -8.90 15.18
N ARG A 52 -4.44 -7.65 15.31
CA ARG A 52 -3.33 -7.21 16.13
C ARG A 52 -3.66 -7.42 17.62
N ARG A 53 -2.74 -8.03 18.36
CA ARG A 53 -2.90 -8.26 19.81
C ARG A 53 -2.61 -7.04 20.65
N THR A 54 -1.71 -6.18 20.21
CA THR A 54 -1.24 -5.04 20.98
C THR A 54 -1.88 -3.75 20.49
N ALA A 55 -2.14 -2.83 21.41
CA ALA A 55 -2.58 -1.49 21.07
C ALA A 55 -1.50 -0.75 20.26
N ILE A 56 -1.91 0.25 19.49
CA ILE A 56 -0.99 1.11 18.76
C ILE A 56 -0.13 1.89 19.75
N THR A 57 1.18 1.83 19.58
CA THR A 57 2.11 2.58 20.43
C THR A 57 2.04 4.09 20.08
N PRO A 58 2.38 4.99 21.03
CA PRO A 58 2.44 6.43 20.74
C PRO A 58 3.35 6.77 19.56
N ASN A 59 4.47 6.07 19.40
CA ASN A 59 5.38 6.28 18.27
C ASN A 59 4.76 5.90 16.95
N GLU A 60 4.05 4.78 16.89
CA GLU A 60 3.32 4.37 15.67
C GLU A 60 2.22 5.38 15.31
N ALA A 61 1.48 5.86 16.30
CA ALA A 61 0.45 6.88 16.08
C ALA A 61 1.06 8.16 15.51
N ARG A 62 2.21 8.58 16.04
CA ARG A 62 2.95 9.73 15.54
C ARG A 62 3.41 9.53 14.09
N CYS A 63 3.99 8.38 13.76
CA CYS A 63 4.44 8.07 12.40
C CYS A 63 3.27 8.05 11.41
N ARG A 64 2.14 7.48 11.80
CA ARG A 64 0.93 7.48 10.96
C ARG A 64 0.38 8.88 10.72
N ALA A 65 0.36 9.72 11.76
CA ALA A 65 -0.08 11.10 11.65
C ALA A 65 0.84 11.91 10.73
N LEU A 66 2.16 11.74 10.87
CA LEU A 66 3.15 12.38 9.99
C LEU A 66 3.01 11.95 8.53
N PHE A 67 2.79 10.66 8.30
CA PHE A 67 2.58 10.14 6.95
C PHE A 67 1.31 10.72 6.30
N GLY A 68 0.22 10.81 7.06
CA GLY A 68 -1.01 11.46 6.59
C GLY A 68 -0.81 12.93 6.25
N LYS A 69 -0.07 13.67 7.06
CA LYS A 69 0.29 15.06 6.77
C LYS A 69 1.16 15.17 5.52
N ALA A 70 2.15 14.29 5.37
CA ALA A 70 3.02 14.26 4.20
C ALA A 70 2.23 14.01 2.91
N LEU A 71 1.28 13.08 2.92
CA LEU A 71 0.40 12.82 1.79
C LEU A 71 -0.44 14.05 1.44
N ALA A 72 -1.00 14.72 2.43
CA ALA A 72 -1.80 15.93 2.22
C ALA A 72 -0.96 17.05 1.58
N VAL A 73 0.26 17.26 2.06
CA VAL A 73 1.18 18.25 1.49
C VAL A 73 1.53 17.90 0.04
N VAL A 74 1.86 16.64 -0.25
CA VAL A 74 2.19 16.20 -1.60
C VAL A 74 1.02 16.40 -2.57
N ASN A 75 -0.20 16.08 -2.13
CA ASN A 75 -1.39 16.24 -2.97
C ASN A 75 -1.74 17.72 -3.20
N ALA A 76 -1.35 18.60 -2.29
CA ALA A 76 -1.59 20.04 -2.38
C ALA A 76 -0.47 20.82 -3.07
N LEU A 77 0.63 20.18 -3.48
CA LEU A 77 1.75 20.84 -4.13
C LEU A 77 1.35 21.44 -5.49
N SER A 78 1.83 22.67 -5.76
CA SER A 78 1.69 23.30 -7.06
C SER A 78 2.55 22.59 -8.11
N GLU A 79 2.22 22.81 -9.38
CA GLU A 79 3.01 22.25 -10.50
C GLU A 79 4.45 22.71 -10.48
N GLU A 80 4.72 23.96 -10.11
CA GLU A 80 6.09 24.50 -10.01
C GLU A 80 6.91 23.73 -8.99
N HIS A 81 6.37 23.50 -7.79
CA HIS A 81 7.04 22.73 -6.74
C HIS A 81 7.25 21.27 -7.16
N LYS A 82 6.26 20.68 -7.84
CA LYS A 82 6.40 19.31 -8.37
C LYS A 82 7.53 19.23 -9.38
N GLN A 83 7.66 20.22 -10.28
CA GLN A 83 8.74 20.25 -11.26
C GLN A 83 10.12 20.40 -10.60
N GLN A 84 10.22 21.21 -9.54
CA GLN A 84 11.46 21.32 -8.78
C GLN A 84 11.86 20.00 -8.14
N PHE A 85 10.90 19.30 -7.48
CA PHE A 85 11.15 17.99 -6.90
C PHE A 85 11.50 16.95 -7.95
N LEU A 86 10.90 17.02 -9.14
CA LEU A 86 11.21 16.11 -10.23
C LEU A 86 12.64 16.32 -10.73
N LYS A 87 13.12 17.57 -10.83
CA LYS A 87 14.50 17.85 -11.19
C LYS A 87 15.47 17.29 -10.15
N GLU A 88 15.18 17.50 -8.87
CA GLU A 88 15.99 16.93 -7.79
C GLU A 88 15.99 15.41 -7.80
N ALA A 89 14.83 14.78 -8.05
CA ALA A 89 14.71 13.33 -8.14
C ALA A 89 15.57 12.76 -9.27
N LYS A 90 15.55 13.38 -10.44
CA LYS A 90 16.39 12.98 -11.58
C LYS A 90 17.87 13.17 -11.29
N ARG A 91 18.25 14.28 -10.63
CA ARG A 91 19.63 14.54 -10.24
C ARG A 91 20.14 13.47 -9.27
N ASP A 92 19.34 13.11 -8.28
CA ASP A 92 19.68 12.14 -7.23
C ASP A 92 19.41 10.69 -7.64
N LYS A 93 18.97 10.44 -8.87
CA LYS A 93 18.59 9.12 -9.39
C LYS A 93 17.54 8.42 -8.51
N TYR A 94 16.57 9.18 -7.99
CA TYR A 94 15.51 8.72 -7.09
C TYR A 94 16.01 8.10 -5.79
N LYS A 95 17.18 8.51 -5.32
CA LYS A 95 17.74 8.10 -4.04
C LYS A 95 17.55 9.18 -2.98
N PHE A 96 17.11 8.76 -1.80
CA PHE A 96 16.98 9.63 -0.65
C PHE A 96 17.31 8.84 0.62
N ASN A 97 18.21 9.39 1.45
CA ASN A 97 18.70 8.74 2.68
C ASN A 97 19.20 7.30 2.46
N GLY A 98 19.91 7.06 1.36
CA GLY A 98 20.47 5.76 1.02
C GLY A 98 19.47 4.75 0.45
N LYS A 99 18.21 5.12 0.35
CA LYS A 99 17.16 4.25 -0.22
C LYS A 99 16.78 4.74 -1.62
N LYS A 100 16.70 3.81 -2.57
CA LYS A 100 16.25 4.09 -3.92
C LYS A 100 14.74 3.85 -4.05
N TYR A 101 14.02 4.83 -4.59
CA TYR A 101 12.59 4.75 -4.82
C TYR A 101 12.30 4.42 -6.29
N LYS A 102 11.29 3.60 -6.51
CA LYS A 102 10.91 3.15 -7.86
C LYS A 102 10.07 4.18 -8.61
N SER A 103 9.45 5.11 -7.89
CA SER A 103 8.57 6.12 -8.50
C SER A 103 8.87 7.50 -7.94
N PHE A 104 8.52 8.53 -8.72
CA PHE A 104 8.61 9.92 -8.28
C PHE A 104 7.71 10.19 -7.07
N ARG A 105 6.51 9.63 -7.05
CA ARG A 105 5.58 9.80 -5.92
C ARG A 105 6.18 9.27 -4.61
N GLY A 106 6.79 8.10 -4.63
CA GLY A 106 7.46 7.55 -3.46
C GLY A 106 8.61 8.43 -2.98
N TYR A 107 9.40 8.94 -3.89
CA TYR A 107 10.52 9.85 -3.59
C TYR A 107 10.03 11.15 -2.92
N ILE A 108 9.03 11.80 -3.50
CA ILE A 108 8.53 13.08 -2.98
C ILE A 108 7.85 12.92 -1.60
N ILE A 109 7.11 11.84 -1.41
CA ILE A 109 6.50 11.52 -0.10
C ILE A 109 7.59 11.35 0.96
N ALA A 110 8.66 10.62 0.65
CA ALA A 110 9.77 10.42 1.57
C ALA A 110 10.45 11.74 1.95
N ARG A 111 10.66 12.62 1.00
CA ARG A 111 11.27 13.94 1.24
C ARG A 111 10.40 14.82 2.13
N VAL A 112 9.11 14.91 1.83
CA VAL A 112 8.17 15.70 2.63
C VAL A 112 8.03 15.12 4.04
N TYR A 113 7.96 13.81 4.17
CA TYR A 113 7.93 13.15 5.46
C TYR A 113 9.15 13.49 6.32
N ALA A 114 10.34 13.42 5.74
CA ALA A 114 11.58 13.77 6.45
C ALA A 114 11.61 15.23 6.89
N ASP A 115 11.13 16.16 6.06
CA ASP A 115 11.04 17.57 6.41
C ASP A 115 10.07 17.80 7.59
N LEU A 116 8.90 17.17 7.56
CA LEU A 116 7.92 17.28 8.64
C LEU A 116 8.43 16.66 9.94
N ALA A 117 9.13 15.54 9.86
CA ALA A 117 9.71 14.89 11.03
C ALA A 117 10.82 15.75 11.67
N SER A 118 11.60 16.45 10.88
CA SER A 118 12.67 17.33 11.37
C SER A 118 12.15 18.60 12.05
N LYS A 119 10.92 19.01 11.76
CA LYS A 119 10.27 20.20 12.35
C LYS A 119 9.54 19.91 13.67
N GLU A 120 9.44 18.65 14.05
CA GLU A 120 8.84 18.28 15.34
C GLU A 120 9.82 18.35 16.51
#